data_5ef801c53d1e64865dc028d8f2c9b7f1
#
_entry.id   5ef801c53d1e64865dc028d8f2c9b7f1
#
_cell.length_a   1.000
_cell.length_b   1.000
_cell.length_c   1.000
_cell.angle_alpha   90.00
_cell.angle_beta   90.00
_cell.angle_gamma   90.00
#
_symmetry.space_group_name_H-M   'P 1'
#
loop_
_entity.id
_entity.type
_entity.pdbx_description
1 polymer ?
#
loop_
_entity_poly.entity_id
_entity_poly.type
_entity_poly.pdbx_seq_one_letter_code
_entity_poly.pdbx_strand_id
1 'polypeptide(L)'
;MEIVNSNPDCGIMTFFIHNTCNFKCSYCNEEHYGGSHRWPEGQTWDNYLDLIDDMKEKNKYLYIELLGGEPTLWPKFHEFVEYISDKNTFIEYETNGSRTLRYWNKLKPHQATAHFSWHNEFTDDEHYLDVLEIMQDKVDCTAVLMMVPKAFDRARRMYDRIVQRGLRIEVIPKYTRINISRSGYMEYNKEQHKWLTTHYYNEMKRNSIDWNLPVDADVNGERVKLATMINQGMYRFKGWTCTAGIKRLFVDVDGEIYRCTKQVGGSLGNINTVWQLPTTNITCDTDKDCACKLETIISKWK
;
A
#
# COMPACT_ATOMS: atom_id res chain seq x y z
N MET A 1 22.26 16.12 -5.38
CA MET A 1 20.98 16.06 -4.65
C MET A 1 20.86 14.67 -4.04
N GLU A 2 20.39 14.59 -2.83
CA GLU A 2 20.27 13.35 -2.10
C GLU A 2 18.87 13.27 -1.48
N ILE A 3 18.30 12.07 -1.46
CA ILE A 3 17.08 11.73 -0.75
C ILE A 3 17.46 10.61 0.22
N VAL A 4 17.22 10.82 1.50
CA VAL A 4 17.47 9.83 2.54
C VAL A 4 16.13 9.44 3.18
N ASN A 5 15.88 8.14 3.31
CA ASN A 5 14.70 7.65 4.03
C ASN A 5 14.73 8.16 5.47
N SER A 6 13.60 8.64 5.98
CA SER A 6 13.47 9.12 7.36
C SER A 6 13.83 8.07 8.42
N ASN A 7 13.74 6.79 8.07
CA ASN A 7 14.23 5.67 8.86
C ASN A 7 15.18 4.79 8.02
N PRO A 8 16.50 5.11 7.98
CA PRO A 8 17.46 4.38 7.16
C PRO A 8 17.68 2.92 7.62
N ASP A 9 17.29 2.58 8.84
CA ASP A 9 17.35 1.22 9.38
C ASP A 9 16.15 0.36 9.00
N CYS A 10 15.17 0.92 8.29
CA CYS A 10 13.97 0.23 7.85
C CYS A 10 14.12 -0.33 6.43
N GLY A 11 13.91 -1.63 6.29
CA GLY A 11 13.66 -2.27 5.01
C GLY A 11 12.18 -2.23 4.66
N ILE A 12 11.87 -2.08 3.39
CA ILE A 12 10.50 -2.00 2.88
C ILE A 12 10.24 -3.18 1.95
N MET A 13 9.16 -3.92 2.19
CA MET A 13 8.74 -5.03 1.34
C MET A 13 7.28 -4.83 0.93
N THR A 14 6.98 -5.06 -0.34
CA THR A 14 5.60 -5.17 -0.81
C THR A 14 5.37 -6.56 -1.37
N PHE A 15 4.39 -7.26 -0.83
CA PHE A 15 3.92 -8.53 -1.35
C PHE A 15 2.61 -8.36 -2.08
N PHE A 16 2.62 -8.67 -3.36
CA PHE A 16 1.40 -8.81 -4.15
C PHE A 16 0.94 -10.27 -4.07
N ILE A 17 0.19 -10.60 -3.00
CA ILE A 17 -0.07 -11.99 -2.58
C ILE A 17 -0.80 -12.79 -3.67
N HIS A 18 -1.81 -12.19 -4.30
CA HIS A 18 -2.60 -12.77 -5.39
C HIS A 18 -3.43 -11.69 -6.08
N ASN A 19 -3.98 -12.00 -7.25
CA ASN A 19 -4.87 -11.09 -7.99
C ASN A 19 -6.35 -11.56 -8.02
N THR A 20 -6.76 -12.37 -7.07
CA THR A 20 -8.17 -12.75 -6.90
C THR A 20 -8.87 -11.69 -6.05
N CYS A 21 -9.97 -11.13 -6.57
CA CYS A 21 -10.83 -10.22 -5.83
C CYS A 21 -12.29 -10.64 -6.01
N ASN A 22 -13.10 -10.57 -4.96
CA ASN A 22 -14.53 -10.80 -5.02
C ASN A 22 -15.32 -9.58 -5.52
N PHE A 23 -14.66 -8.40 -5.65
CA PHE A 23 -15.19 -7.23 -6.32
C PHE A 23 -14.60 -7.10 -7.73
N LYS A 24 -15.37 -6.50 -8.64
CA LYS A 24 -14.96 -6.19 -10.02
C LYS A 24 -15.22 -4.73 -10.32
N CYS A 25 -14.64 -3.85 -9.51
CA CYS A 25 -14.86 -2.41 -9.62
C CYS A 25 -14.46 -1.90 -11.00
N SER A 26 -15.34 -1.12 -11.64
CA SER A 26 -15.16 -0.63 -13.01
C SER A 26 -13.91 0.26 -13.20
N TYR A 27 -13.38 0.78 -12.11
CA TYR A 27 -12.19 1.64 -12.06
C TYR A 27 -10.93 0.91 -11.54
N CYS A 28 -11.03 -0.36 -11.20
CA CYS A 28 -9.88 -1.16 -10.81
C CYS A 28 -9.12 -1.64 -12.04
N ASN A 29 -7.81 -1.84 -11.90
CA ASN A 29 -7.01 -2.48 -12.95
C ASN A 29 -7.35 -3.98 -13.01
N GLU A 30 -7.49 -4.53 -14.23
CA GLU A 30 -7.78 -5.95 -14.44
C GLU A 30 -6.70 -6.86 -13.86
N GLU A 31 -5.45 -6.40 -13.79
CA GLU A 31 -4.35 -7.10 -13.12
C GLU A 31 -4.65 -7.40 -11.63
N HIS A 32 -5.50 -6.61 -10.99
CA HIS A 32 -5.86 -6.78 -9.57
C HIS A 32 -7.07 -7.67 -9.33
N TYR A 33 -7.85 -8.05 -10.35
CA TYR A 33 -9.02 -8.91 -10.18
C TYR A 33 -9.19 -9.98 -11.25
N GLY A 34 -8.24 -10.12 -12.16
CA GLY A 34 -8.29 -11.06 -13.28
C GLY A 34 -8.32 -12.54 -12.89
N GLY A 35 -8.01 -12.85 -11.66
CA GLY A 35 -8.39 -14.09 -10.98
C GLY A 35 -7.70 -15.39 -11.43
N SER A 36 -6.68 -15.34 -12.29
CA SER A 36 -5.94 -16.54 -12.71
C SER A 36 -4.84 -16.94 -11.71
N HIS A 37 -4.30 -15.96 -10.99
CA HIS A 37 -3.30 -16.21 -9.96
C HIS A 37 -3.99 -16.26 -8.61
N ARG A 38 -4.53 -17.42 -8.31
CA ARG A 38 -4.82 -17.79 -6.94
C ARG A 38 -3.47 -17.98 -6.25
N TRP A 39 -3.41 -17.79 -4.88
CA TRP A 39 -2.28 -18.34 -4.14
C TRP A 39 -1.95 -19.71 -4.74
N PRO A 40 -0.71 -19.96 -5.18
CA PRO A 40 -0.34 -21.23 -5.78
C PRO A 40 -0.69 -22.36 -4.81
N GLU A 41 -1.26 -23.44 -5.32
CA GLU A 41 -1.38 -24.67 -4.57
C GLU A 41 0.02 -25.08 -4.14
N GLY A 42 0.26 -25.17 -2.83
CA GLY A 42 1.57 -25.49 -2.28
C GLY A 42 2.49 -24.29 -1.97
N GLN A 43 2.09 -23.04 -2.25
CA GLN A 43 2.76 -21.91 -1.62
C GLN A 43 2.47 -21.93 -0.13
N THR A 44 3.44 -22.38 0.61
CA THR A 44 3.43 -22.21 2.05
C THR A 44 3.87 -20.76 2.34
N TRP A 45 3.29 -20.15 3.35
CA TRP A 45 3.76 -18.85 3.85
C TRP A 45 5.23 -18.89 4.29
N ASP A 46 5.79 -20.08 4.49
CA ASP A 46 7.19 -20.30 4.86
C ASP A 46 8.15 -19.59 3.91
N ASN A 47 7.87 -19.64 2.59
CA ASN A 47 8.71 -18.97 1.60
C ASN A 47 8.72 -17.43 1.80
N TYR A 48 7.58 -16.86 2.22
CA TYR A 48 7.51 -15.43 2.57
C TYR A 48 8.29 -15.14 3.85
N LEU A 49 8.27 -16.05 4.82
CA LEU A 49 9.00 -15.89 6.07
C LEU A 49 10.51 -15.95 5.83
N ASP A 50 10.99 -16.87 5.00
CA ASP A 50 12.41 -16.98 4.65
C ASP A 50 12.91 -15.67 4.02
N LEU A 51 12.13 -15.07 3.10
CA LEU A 51 12.48 -13.79 2.50
C LEU A 51 12.42 -12.62 3.51
N ILE A 52 11.46 -12.66 4.45
CA ILE A 52 11.35 -11.67 5.54
C ILE A 52 12.58 -11.79 6.46
N ASP A 53 13.00 -13.00 6.79
CA ASP A 53 14.17 -13.23 7.64
C ASP A 53 15.46 -12.76 6.97
N ASP A 54 15.66 -13.03 5.68
CA ASP A 54 16.78 -12.48 4.90
C ASP A 54 16.82 -10.94 4.93
N MET A 55 15.65 -10.31 4.92
CA MET A 55 15.56 -8.85 5.02
C MET A 55 15.79 -8.34 6.45
N LYS A 56 15.38 -9.09 7.48
CA LYS A 56 15.65 -8.76 8.89
C LYS A 56 17.13 -8.83 9.23
N GLU A 57 17.89 -9.71 8.59
CA GLU A 57 19.36 -9.76 8.76
C GLU A 57 20.04 -8.43 8.35
N LYS A 58 19.47 -7.73 7.39
CA LYS A 58 20.03 -6.49 6.80
C LYS A 58 19.39 -5.21 7.35
N ASN A 59 18.27 -5.31 8.03
CA ASN A 59 17.47 -4.19 8.46
C ASN A 59 16.95 -4.41 9.88
N LYS A 60 17.10 -3.39 10.72
CA LYS A 60 16.62 -3.44 12.11
C LYS A 60 15.10 -3.46 12.20
N TYR A 61 14.44 -2.77 11.27
CA TYR A 61 12.99 -2.68 11.16
C TYR A 61 12.55 -3.09 9.77
N LEU A 62 11.34 -3.66 9.67
CA LEU A 62 10.69 -3.91 8.39
C LEU A 62 9.34 -3.20 8.32
N TYR A 63 9.05 -2.69 7.14
CA TYR A 63 7.73 -2.25 6.75
C TYR A 63 7.24 -3.19 5.64
N ILE A 64 6.16 -3.92 5.91
CA ILE A 64 5.62 -4.93 5.01
C ILE A 64 4.23 -4.49 4.56
N GLU A 65 4.10 -4.23 3.26
CA GLU A 65 2.85 -3.89 2.62
C GLU A 65 2.27 -5.14 1.93
N LEU A 66 1.05 -5.53 2.33
CA LEU A 66 0.34 -6.67 1.76
C LEU A 66 -0.74 -6.18 0.81
N LEU A 67 -0.53 -6.41 -0.47
CA LEU A 67 -1.42 -6.03 -1.56
C LEU A 67 -1.95 -7.27 -2.29
N GLY A 68 -2.89 -7.04 -3.19
CA GLY A 68 -3.42 -8.09 -4.04
C GLY A 68 -4.68 -7.65 -4.75
N GLY A 69 -5.50 -8.61 -5.17
CA GLY A 69 -6.89 -8.35 -5.49
C GLY A 69 -7.64 -7.97 -4.22
N GLU A 70 -7.97 -8.98 -3.39
CA GLU A 70 -8.45 -8.80 -2.01
C GLU A 70 -7.62 -9.70 -1.10
N PRO A 71 -6.62 -9.18 -0.39
CA PRO A 71 -5.67 -9.98 0.37
C PRO A 71 -6.32 -10.92 1.39
N THR A 72 -7.44 -10.51 1.99
CA THR A 72 -8.14 -11.30 3.00
C THR A 72 -8.85 -12.54 2.46
N LEU A 73 -8.90 -12.71 1.14
CA LEU A 73 -9.32 -13.96 0.52
C LEU A 73 -8.28 -15.07 0.64
N TRP A 74 -7.03 -14.72 0.90
CA TRP A 74 -6.00 -15.71 1.18
C TRP A 74 -6.33 -16.47 2.49
N PRO A 75 -6.47 -17.82 2.44
CA PRO A 75 -6.91 -18.59 3.61
C PRO A 75 -6.00 -18.46 4.83
N LYS A 76 -4.72 -18.15 4.62
CA LYS A 76 -3.71 -18.00 5.67
C LYS A 76 -3.47 -16.56 6.13
N PHE A 77 -4.27 -15.61 5.64
CA PHE A 77 -4.05 -14.18 5.91
C PHE A 77 -3.96 -13.86 7.41
N HIS A 78 -4.91 -14.33 8.24
CA HIS A 78 -4.88 -14.08 9.68
C HIS A 78 -3.64 -14.65 10.36
N GLU A 79 -3.35 -15.93 10.08
CA GLU A 79 -2.21 -16.62 10.66
C GLU A 79 -0.90 -15.91 10.26
N PHE A 80 -0.80 -15.47 9.01
CA PHE A 80 0.37 -14.78 8.50
C PHE A 80 0.59 -13.43 9.15
N VAL A 81 -0.43 -12.54 9.17
CA VAL A 81 -0.28 -11.21 9.77
C VAL A 81 -0.04 -11.28 11.28
N GLU A 82 -0.67 -12.23 11.98
CA GLU A 82 -0.45 -12.44 13.40
C GLU A 82 0.98 -12.95 13.68
N TYR A 83 1.52 -13.81 12.80
CA TYR A 83 2.85 -14.39 12.96
C TYR A 83 3.97 -13.38 12.71
N ILE A 84 3.87 -12.60 11.64
CA ILE A 84 4.90 -11.61 11.28
C ILE A 84 4.83 -10.31 12.09
N SER A 85 3.75 -10.12 12.87
CA SER A 85 3.56 -8.94 13.70
C SER A 85 4.47 -9.00 14.92
N ASP A 86 5.49 -8.18 14.95
CA ASP A 86 6.40 -8.01 16.09
C ASP A 86 6.76 -6.52 16.26
N LYS A 87 7.48 -6.20 17.34
CA LYS A 87 7.86 -4.81 17.66
C LYS A 87 8.78 -4.13 16.61
N ASN A 88 9.38 -4.91 15.72
CA ASN A 88 10.29 -4.43 14.68
C ASN A 88 9.67 -4.54 13.27
N THR A 89 8.47 -5.11 13.16
CA THR A 89 7.77 -5.29 11.87
C THR A 89 6.48 -4.51 11.86
N PHE A 90 6.38 -3.56 10.94
CA PHE A 90 5.15 -2.80 10.68
C PHE A 90 4.46 -3.41 9.47
N ILE A 91 3.18 -3.71 9.62
CA ILE A 91 2.38 -4.30 8.55
C ILE A 91 1.39 -3.26 8.06
N GLU A 92 1.28 -3.08 6.76
CA GLU A 92 0.18 -2.35 6.13
C GLU A 92 -0.57 -3.29 5.19
N TYR A 93 -1.89 -3.27 5.21
CA TYR A 93 -2.68 -4.00 4.23
C TYR A 93 -3.91 -3.21 3.79
N GLU A 94 -4.25 -3.40 2.51
CA GLU A 94 -5.45 -2.84 1.92
C GLU A 94 -6.50 -3.92 1.74
N THR A 95 -7.75 -3.64 2.12
CA THR A 95 -8.87 -4.58 2.00
C THR A 95 -10.18 -3.88 1.65
N ASN A 96 -11.05 -4.56 0.93
CA ASN A 96 -12.40 -4.08 0.66
C ASN A 96 -13.39 -4.35 1.82
N GLY A 97 -12.94 -5.00 2.89
CA GLY A 97 -13.73 -5.26 4.10
C GLY A 97 -14.85 -6.28 3.94
N SER A 98 -14.96 -6.96 2.81
CA SER A 98 -16.11 -7.79 2.45
C SER A 98 -16.24 -9.13 3.18
N ARG A 99 -15.23 -9.52 3.94
CA ARG A 99 -15.29 -10.76 4.73
C ARG A 99 -16.33 -10.61 5.84
N THR A 100 -16.92 -11.73 6.25
CA THR A 100 -17.99 -11.74 7.28
C THR A 100 -17.52 -11.14 8.62
N LEU A 101 -18.45 -10.59 9.42
CA LEU A 101 -18.12 -10.10 10.75
C LEU A 101 -17.47 -11.20 11.63
N ARG A 102 -17.88 -12.46 11.45
CA ARG A 102 -17.24 -13.59 12.13
C ARG A 102 -15.76 -13.74 11.76
N TYR A 103 -15.39 -13.48 10.51
CA TYR A 103 -14.00 -13.48 10.07
C TYR A 103 -13.19 -12.38 10.78
N TRP A 104 -13.68 -11.14 10.76
CA TRP A 104 -13.02 -10.01 11.41
C TRP A 104 -12.93 -10.15 12.93
N ASN A 105 -13.95 -10.72 13.57
CA ASN A 105 -13.92 -10.98 15.02
C ASN A 105 -12.84 -11.99 15.42
N LYS A 106 -12.46 -12.93 14.55
CA LYS A 106 -11.42 -13.92 14.84
C LYS A 106 -9.99 -13.35 14.78
N LEU A 107 -9.76 -12.31 13.99
CA LEU A 107 -8.45 -11.66 13.91
C LEU A 107 -8.08 -11.08 15.27
N LYS A 108 -6.91 -11.44 15.78
CA LYS A 108 -6.41 -10.89 17.06
C LYS A 108 -5.86 -9.49 16.86
N PRO A 109 -5.81 -8.67 17.92
CA PRO A 109 -5.08 -7.41 17.87
C PRO A 109 -3.61 -7.63 17.48
N HIS A 110 -3.13 -6.83 16.54
CA HIS A 110 -1.75 -6.90 16.06
C HIS A 110 -1.25 -5.53 15.60
N GLN A 111 0.06 -5.36 15.51
CA GLN A 111 0.67 -4.11 15.07
C GLN A 111 0.60 -3.98 13.55
N ALA A 112 -0.45 -3.34 13.07
CA ALA A 112 -0.65 -3.07 11.65
C ALA A 112 -1.45 -1.79 11.41
N THR A 113 -1.28 -1.22 10.22
CA THR A 113 -2.21 -0.24 9.65
C THR A 113 -3.08 -0.97 8.63
N ALA A 114 -4.39 -0.84 8.76
CA ALA A 114 -5.34 -1.47 7.85
C ALA A 114 -6.18 -0.41 7.13
N HIS A 115 -6.10 -0.39 5.82
CA HIS A 115 -6.85 0.51 4.95
C HIS A 115 -8.07 -0.21 4.39
N PHE A 116 -9.25 0.15 4.87
CA PHE A 116 -10.51 -0.41 4.43
C PHE A 116 -11.09 0.42 3.30
N SER A 117 -11.03 -0.10 2.07
CA SER A 117 -11.50 0.60 0.87
C SER A 117 -13.00 0.43 0.67
N TRP A 118 -13.73 1.53 0.75
CA TRP A 118 -15.15 1.55 0.40
C TRP A 118 -15.33 1.72 -1.10
N HIS A 119 -15.95 0.74 -1.73
CA HIS A 119 -16.19 0.69 -3.17
C HIS A 119 -17.68 0.87 -3.46
N ASN A 120 -18.06 2.02 -3.99
CA ASN A 120 -19.45 2.38 -4.23
C ASN A 120 -20.27 1.39 -5.06
N GLU A 121 -19.63 0.52 -5.85
CA GLU A 121 -20.31 -0.44 -6.72
C GLU A 121 -20.71 -1.74 -6.00
N PHE A 122 -19.99 -2.10 -4.94
CA PHE A 122 -20.09 -3.43 -4.34
C PHE A 122 -20.24 -3.43 -2.82
N THR A 123 -19.82 -2.38 -2.13
CA THR A 123 -19.80 -2.36 -0.67
C THR A 123 -21.22 -2.22 -0.10
N ASP A 124 -21.59 -3.11 0.80
CA ASP A 124 -22.71 -2.94 1.72
C ASP A 124 -22.30 -1.95 2.82
N ASP A 125 -23.05 -0.86 2.95
CA ASP A 125 -22.69 0.27 3.79
C ASP A 125 -22.74 -0.06 5.28
N GLU A 126 -23.75 -0.83 5.73
CA GLU A 126 -23.89 -1.20 7.16
C GLU A 126 -22.82 -2.21 7.55
N HIS A 127 -22.66 -3.26 6.75
CA HIS A 127 -21.60 -4.24 6.96
C HIS A 127 -20.21 -3.59 7.04
N TYR A 128 -19.93 -2.64 6.14
CA TYR A 128 -18.65 -1.95 6.12
C TYR A 128 -18.38 -1.17 7.42
N LEU A 129 -19.40 -0.47 7.92
CA LEU A 129 -19.29 0.30 9.16
C LEU A 129 -19.12 -0.64 10.38
N ASP A 130 -19.85 -1.75 10.42
CA ASP A 130 -19.70 -2.76 11.48
C ASP A 130 -18.28 -3.36 11.47
N VAL A 131 -17.71 -3.60 10.29
CA VAL A 131 -16.31 -4.08 10.16
C VAL A 131 -15.33 -3.04 10.71
N LEU A 132 -15.48 -1.77 10.35
CA LEU A 132 -14.62 -0.70 10.87
C LEU A 132 -14.68 -0.60 12.39
N GLU A 133 -15.88 -0.71 12.99
CA GLU A 133 -16.06 -0.69 14.45
C GLU A 133 -15.37 -1.87 15.14
N ILE A 134 -15.40 -3.06 14.53
CA ILE A 134 -14.68 -4.22 15.06
C ILE A 134 -13.15 -4.02 14.95
N MET A 135 -12.69 -3.41 13.85
CA MET A 135 -11.27 -3.38 13.53
C MET A 135 -10.51 -2.24 14.21
N GLN A 136 -11.17 -1.13 14.54
CA GLN A 136 -10.50 0.00 15.21
C GLN A 136 -9.87 -0.36 16.57
N ASP A 137 -10.38 -1.39 17.25
CA ASP A 137 -9.84 -1.88 18.52
C ASP A 137 -8.71 -2.92 18.34
N LYS A 138 -8.43 -3.31 17.11
CA LYS A 138 -7.47 -4.39 16.79
C LYS A 138 -6.23 -3.91 16.07
N VAL A 139 -6.38 -2.89 15.21
CA VAL A 139 -5.31 -2.34 14.39
C VAL A 139 -5.48 -0.84 14.22
N ASP A 140 -4.48 -0.17 13.69
CA ASP A 140 -4.62 1.20 13.22
C ASP A 140 -5.50 1.22 11.96
N CYS A 141 -6.81 1.35 12.16
CA CYS A 141 -7.83 1.19 11.13
C CYS A 141 -8.16 2.53 10.47
N THR A 142 -8.12 2.58 9.14
CA THR A 142 -8.51 3.75 8.35
C THR A 142 -9.53 3.36 7.28
N ALA A 143 -10.67 4.03 7.27
CA ALA A 143 -11.63 3.95 6.16
C ALA A 143 -11.11 4.73 4.95
N VAL A 144 -11.14 4.14 3.77
CA VAL A 144 -10.67 4.77 2.52
C VAL A 144 -11.84 4.89 1.55
N LEU A 145 -12.27 6.12 1.27
CA LEU A 145 -13.37 6.36 0.34
C LEU A 145 -12.88 6.59 -1.08
N MET A 146 -13.28 5.71 -1.99
CA MET A 146 -13.03 5.87 -3.42
C MET A 146 -14.02 6.86 -4.02
N MET A 147 -13.58 8.11 -4.24
CA MET A 147 -14.44 9.22 -4.69
C MET A 147 -14.69 9.16 -6.20
N VAL A 148 -15.65 8.34 -6.62
CA VAL A 148 -16.04 8.23 -8.04
C VAL A 148 -17.07 9.32 -8.36
N PRO A 149 -16.87 10.15 -9.42
CA PRO A 149 -17.77 11.30 -9.72
C PRO A 149 -19.25 10.94 -9.81
N LYS A 150 -19.58 9.81 -10.44
CA LYS A 150 -20.96 9.33 -10.59
C LYS A 150 -21.63 8.91 -9.28
N ALA A 151 -20.84 8.56 -8.28
CA ALA A 151 -21.32 8.12 -6.96
C ALA A 151 -20.92 9.11 -5.85
N PHE A 152 -20.55 10.32 -6.20
CA PHE A 152 -19.97 11.30 -5.31
C PHE A 152 -20.84 11.60 -4.09
N ASP A 153 -22.15 11.81 -4.30
CA ASP A 153 -23.07 12.11 -3.19
C ASP A 153 -23.28 10.92 -2.25
N ARG A 154 -23.21 9.68 -2.77
CA ARG A 154 -23.23 8.49 -1.92
C ARG A 154 -21.95 8.40 -1.08
N ALA A 155 -20.80 8.69 -1.68
CA ALA A 155 -19.52 8.71 -0.97
C ALA A 155 -19.48 9.81 0.11
N ARG A 156 -20.04 11.00 -0.16
CA ARG A 156 -20.18 12.07 0.85
C ARG A 156 -21.04 11.63 2.03
N ARG A 157 -22.18 11.02 1.78
CA ARG A 157 -23.03 10.49 2.89
C ARG A 157 -22.29 9.41 3.71
N MET A 158 -21.50 8.56 3.05
CA MET A 158 -20.67 7.60 3.76
C MET A 158 -19.60 8.29 4.58
N TYR A 159 -18.94 9.31 4.05
CA TYR A 159 -18.00 10.16 4.79
C TYR A 159 -18.63 10.68 6.08
N ASP A 160 -19.80 11.31 5.98
CA ASP A 160 -20.51 11.87 7.14
C ASP A 160 -20.81 10.78 8.20
N ARG A 161 -21.23 9.60 7.77
CA ARG A 161 -21.51 8.45 8.67
C ARG A 161 -20.26 7.95 9.39
N ILE A 162 -19.13 7.86 8.69
CA ILE A 162 -17.85 7.43 9.27
C ILE A 162 -17.37 8.46 10.29
N VAL A 163 -17.42 9.75 9.95
CA VAL A 163 -17.04 10.84 10.87
C VAL A 163 -17.94 10.90 12.10
N GLN A 164 -19.26 10.71 11.95
CA GLN A 164 -20.20 10.67 13.07
C GLN A 164 -19.92 9.53 14.04
N ARG A 165 -19.35 8.42 13.57
CA ARG A 165 -18.93 7.29 14.42
C ARG A 165 -17.53 7.48 15.04
N GLY A 166 -16.86 8.61 14.77
CA GLY A 166 -15.52 8.90 15.27
C GLY A 166 -14.42 8.05 14.64
N LEU A 167 -14.71 7.38 13.54
CA LEU A 167 -13.77 6.53 12.85
C LEU A 167 -12.80 7.36 11.98
N ARG A 168 -11.58 6.84 11.80
CA ARG A 168 -10.59 7.48 10.93
C ARG A 168 -10.95 7.28 9.46
N ILE A 169 -10.74 8.30 8.64
CA ILE A 169 -11.11 8.29 7.23
C ILE A 169 -10.07 8.98 6.35
N GLU A 170 -9.87 8.43 5.17
CA GLU A 170 -9.11 9.00 4.08
C GLU A 170 -10.00 9.09 2.82
N VAL A 171 -9.86 10.17 2.07
CA VAL A 171 -10.61 10.41 0.83
C VAL A 171 -9.68 10.33 -0.36
N ILE A 172 -9.90 9.37 -1.25
CA ILE A 172 -9.05 9.19 -2.44
C ILE A 172 -9.82 9.58 -3.72
N PRO A 173 -9.43 10.66 -4.40
CA PRO A 173 -9.93 10.97 -5.71
C PRO A 173 -9.59 9.86 -6.70
N LYS A 174 -10.55 9.36 -7.45
CA LYS A 174 -10.30 8.34 -8.48
C LYS A 174 -9.83 8.95 -9.77
N TYR A 175 -8.76 8.37 -10.27
CA TYR A 175 -8.23 8.67 -11.59
C TYR A 175 -8.80 7.70 -12.61
N THR A 176 -9.12 8.17 -13.81
CA THR A 176 -9.49 7.27 -14.89
C THR A 176 -8.29 6.46 -15.33
N ARG A 177 -8.46 5.14 -15.29
CA ARG A 177 -7.51 4.10 -15.71
C ARG A 177 -6.03 4.46 -15.59
N ILE A 178 -5.42 3.78 -14.69
CA ILE A 178 -4.03 3.82 -14.30
C ILE A 178 -3.07 3.77 -15.49
N ASN A 179 -2.85 4.91 -16.06
CA ASN A 179 -1.55 5.33 -16.51
C ASN A 179 -1.37 6.69 -15.87
N ILE A 180 -0.71 6.73 -14.75
CA ILE A 180 -0.39 7.96 -14.01
C ILE A 180 0.26 9.02 -14.94
N SER A 181 0.80 8.58 -16.07
CA SER A 181 1.38 9.45 -17.09
C SER A 181 0.40 10.00 -18.13
N ARG A 182 -0.85 9.53 -18.23
CA ARG A 182 -1.78 9.90 -19.33
C ARG A 182 -3.22 10.18 -18.93
N SER A 183 -3.64 9.81 -17.75
CA SER A 183 -5.03 10.00 -17.36
C SER A 183 -5.17 11.17 -16.43
N GLY A 184 -5.81 12.19 -16.94
CA GLY A 184 -6.40 13.19 -16.08
C GLY A 184 -7.28 12.51 -15.00
N TYR A 185 -7.50 13.23 -13.90
CA TYR A 185 -8.52 12.88 -12.93
C TYR A 185 -9.84 12.62 -13.63
N MET A 186 -10.66 11.72 -13.12
CA MET A 186 -12.06 11.68 -13.51
C MET A 186 -12.63 13.10 -13.45
N GLU A 187 -13.41 13.48 -14.45
CA GLU A 187 -13.96 14.82 -14.51
C GLU A 187 -14.94 15.05 -13.35
N TYR A 188 -14.44 15.76 -12.35
CA TYR A 188 -15.26 16.28 -11.26
C TYR A 188 -15.80 17.65 -11.65
N ASN A 189 -17.04 17.93 -11.27
CA ASN A 189 -17.58 19.28 -11.38
C ASN A 189 -16.97 20.23 -10.32
N LYS A 190 -17.25 21.52 -10.42
CA LYS A 190 -16.65 22.54 -9.54
C LYS A 190 -16.96 22.33 -8.05
N GLU A 191 -18.15 21.84 -7.73
CA GLU A 191 -18.57 21.58 -6.35
C GLU A 191 -17.83 20.36 -5.79
N GLN A 192 -17.73 19.29 -6.57
CA GLN A 192 -16.96 18.09 -6.22
C GLN A 192 -15.48 18.42 -6.00
N HIS A 193 -14.88 19.19 -6.90
CA HIS A 193 -13.49 19.67 -6.73
C HIS A 193 -13.30 20.47 -5.44
N LYS A 194 -14.21 21.41 -5.17
CA LYS A 194 -14.13 22.20 -3.93
C LYS A 194 -14.21 21.32 -2.70
N TRP A 195 -15.11 20.34 -2.68
CA TRP A 195 -15.25 19.42 -1.58
C TRP A 195 -13.98 18.55 -1.40
N LEU A 196 -13.46 17.96 -2.47
CA LEU A 196 -12.23 17.16 -2.44
C LEU A 196 -11.03 17.98 -1.92
N THR A 197 -10.84 19.20 -2.43
CA THR A 197 -9.76 20.06 -1.98
C THR A 197 -9.80 20.31 -0.48
N THR A 198 -11.02 20.52 0.07
CA THR A 198 -11.19 20.76 1.50
C THR A 198 -10.92 19.52 2.34
N HIS A 199 -11.39 18.34 1.92
CA HIS A 199 -11.35 17.11 2.73
C HIS A 199 -10.06 16.32 2.53
N TYR A 200 -9.60 16.15 1.31
CA TYR A 200 -8.35 15.43 1.01
C TYR A 200 -7.12 16.07 1.70
N TYR A 201 -6.97 17.40 1.63
CA TYR A 201 -5.83 18.07 2.26
C TYR A 201 -5.92 18.17 3.78
N ASN A 202 -7.12 18.27 4.35
CA ASN A 202 -7.27 18.38 5.80
C ASN A 202 -7.00 17.05 6.52
N GLU A 203 -7.25 15.94 5.89
CA GLU A 203 -7.04 14.60 6.47
C GLU A 203 -5.58 14.17 6.42
N MET A 204 -4.84 14.51 5.37
CA MET A 204 -3.38 14.33 5.34
C MET A 204 -2.66 15.01 6.52
N LYS A 205 -3.28 16.04 7.12
CA LYS A 205 -2.76 16.70 8.32
C LYS A 205 -3.11 15.99 9.64
N ARG A 206 -4.20 15.21 9.67
CA ARG A 206 -4.68 14.51 10.88
C ARG A 206 -3.99 13.16 11.09
N ASN A 207 -3.56 12.53 10.02
CA ASN A 207 -3.01 11.15 10.03
C ASN A 207 -1.50 11.09 10.27
N SER A 208 -0.88 12.16 10.78
CA SER A 208 0.51 12.08 11.26
C SER A 208 0.56 11.39 12.62
N ILE A 209 0.31 10.08 12.64
CA ILE A 209 0.73 9.27 13.78
C ILE A 209 2.25 9.18 13.69
N ASP A 210 2.90 9.48 14.80
CA ASP A 210 4.35 9.45 14.97
C ASP A 210 4.85 8.01 15.12
N TRP A 211 4.47 7.18 14.13
CA TRP A 211 5.10 5.89 13.95
C TRP A 211 6.44 6.14 13.27
N ASN A 212 7.49 5.42 13.66
CA ASN A 212 8.77 5.40 12.94
C ASN A 212 8.63 4.81 11.52
N LEU A 213 7.51 5.11 10.85
CA LEU A 213 7.21 4.65 9.51
C LEU A 213 8.06 5.44 8.50
N PRO A 214 8.56 4.79 7.45
CA PRO A 214 9.33 5.45 6.40
C PRO A 214 8.40 6.22 5.44
N VAL A 215 7.59 7.15 5.95
CA VAL A 215 6.61 7.91 5.14
C VAL A 215 7.11 9.28 4.69
N ASP A 216 8.25 9.70 5.21
CA ASP A 216 8.92 10.96 4.87
C ASP A 216 10.34 10.66 4.39
N ALA A 217 10.97 11.62 3.76
CA ALA A 217 12.38 11.58 3.41
C ALA A 217 13.06 12.89 3.74
N ASP A 218 14.35 12.83 4.00
CA ASP A 218 15.20 14.02 4.04
C ASP A 218 15.73 14.31 2.64
N VAL A 219 15.43 15.48 2.13
CA VAL A 219 15.91 15.96 0.82
C VAL A 219 16.96 17.03 1.06
N ASN A 220 18.22 16.73 0.77
CA ASN A 220 19.35 17.61 1.03
C ASN A 220 19.41 18.10 2.50
N GLY A 221 19.04 17.25 3.46
CA GLY A 221 19.04 17.57 4.89
C GLY A 221 17.77 18.24 5.43
N GLU A 222 16.77 18.48 4.58
CA GLU A 222 15.47 18.99 5.01
C GLU A 222 14.41 17.88 4.96
N ARG A 223 13.66 17.72 6.03
CA ARG A 223 12.57 16.72 6.09
C ARG A 223 11.40 17.14 5.22
N VAL A 224 11.07 16.31 4.25
CA VAL A 224 10.02 16.57 3.26
C VAL A 224 9.01 15.44 3.27
N LYS A 225 7.71 15.79 3.31
CA LYS A 225 6.63 14.82 3.20
C LYS A 225 6.56 14.28 1.76
N LEU A 226 6.25 13.00 1.63
CA LEU A 226 6.06 12.34 0.34
C LEU A 226 5.12 13.11 -0.61
N ALA A 227 3.97 13.57 -0.10
CA ALA A 227 3.04 14.35 -0.90
C ALA A 227 3.67 15.61 -1.49
N THR A 228 4.54 16.27 -0.73
CA THR A 228 5.30 17.45 -1.20
C THR A 228 6.28 17.05 -2.31
N MET A 229 7.00 15.94 -2.15
CA MET A 229 7.92 15.44 -3.18
C MET A 229 7.19 15.17 -4.49
N ILE A 230 6.05 14.48 -4.43
CA ILE A 230 5.23 14.17 -5.61
C ILE A 230 4.71 15.47 -6.27
N ASN A 231 4.18 16.39 -5.49
CA ASN A 231 3.68 17.67 -6.01
C ASN A 231 4.76 18.53 -6.64
N GLN A 232 6.02 18.41 -6.20
CA GLN A 232 7.18 19.08 -6.78
C GLN A 232 7.80 18.33 -7.96
N GLY A 233 7.18 17.22 -8.41
CA GLY A 233 7.68 16.42 -9.53
C GLY A 233 8.92 15.60 -9.21
N MET A 234 9.22 15.36 -7.94
CA MET A 234 10.40 14.62 -7.46
C MET A 234 10.12 13.11 -7.48
N TYR A 235 9.89 12.54 -8.64
CA TYR A 235 9.60 11.11 -8.81
C TYR A 235 10.26 10.50 -10.08
N ARG A 236 11.25 11.19 -10.66
CA ARG A 236 12.03 10.70 -11.82
C ARG A 236 13.49 10.60 -11.46
N PHE A 237 13.99 9.38 -11.42
CA PHE A 237 15.30 9.08 -10.85
C PHE A 237 16.25 8.35 -11.82
N LYS A 238 16.03 8.43 -13.12
CA LYS A 238 16.96 7.87 -14.10
C LYS A 238 18.37 8.44 -13.92
N GLY A 239 19.35 7.56 -13.86
CA GLY A 239 20.75 7.91 -13.61
C GLY A 239 21.10 8.16 -12.15
N TRP A 240 20.17 7.97 -11.19
CA TRP A 240 20.44 8.06 -9.76
C TRP A 240 20.84 6.70 -9.21
N THR A 241 21.77 6.69 -8.26
CA THR A 241 22.05 5.52 -7.44
C THR A 241 20.96 5.35 -6.39
N CYS A 242 20.46 4.12 -6.21
CA CYS A 242 19.32 3.81 -5.35
C CYS A 242 19.58 2.58 -4.50
N THR A 243 19.07 2.57 -3.27
CA THR A 243 19.16 1.43 -2.34
C THR A 243 18.13 0.32 -2.60
N ALA A 244 17.39 0.38 -3.71
CA ALA A 244 16.45 -0.65 -4.11
C ALA A 244 17.12 -2.02 -4.25
N GLY A 245 16.52 -3.04 -3.67
CA GLY A 245 17.05 -4.40 -3.54
C GLY A 245 17.77 -4.66 -2.21
N ILE A 246 18.28 -3.61 -1.54
CA ILE A 246 18.85 -3.69 -0.19
C ILE A 246 17.82 -3.24 0.85
N LYS A 247 17.18 -2.10 0.58
CA LYS A 247 16.18 -1.46 1.46
C LYS A 247 14.75 -1.55 0.94
N ARG A 248 14.56 -2.11 -0.24
CA ARG A 248 13.25 -2.22 -0.88
C ARG A 248 13.17 -3.50 -1.70
N LEU A 249 12.13 -4.31 -1.49
CA LEU A 249 11.78 -5.44 -2.33
C LEU A 249 10.30 -5.36 -2.74
N PHE A 250 10.03 -5.88 -3.91
CA PHE A 250 8.69 -6.08 -4.44
C PHE A 250 8.55 -7.53 -4.91
N VAL A 251 7.55 -8.24 -4.40
CA VAL A 251 7.21 -9.59 -4.85
C VAL A 251 5.88 -9.51 -5.58
N ASP A 252 5.87 -9.91 -6.83
CA ASP A 252 4.66 -9.89 -7.66
C ASP A 252 3.77 -11.12 -7.46
N VAL A 253 2.66 -11.18 -8.19
CA VAL A 253 1.67 -12.26 -8.07
C VAL A 253 2.19 -13.64 -8.51
N ASP A 254 3.23 -13.67 -9.32
CA ASP A 254 3.89 -14.88 -9.79
C ASP A 254 5.00 -15.33 -8.83
N GLY A 255 5.22 -14.57 -7.76
CA GLY A 255 6.27 -14.81 -6.78
C GLY A 255 7.65 -14.30 -7.22
N GLU A 256 7.75 -13.58 -8.34
CA GLU A 256 9.00 -12.99 -8.79
C GLU A 256 9.40 -11.83 -7.89
N ILE A 257 10.66 -11.82 -7.48
CA ILE A 257 11.23 -10.85 -6.57
C ILE A 257 11.99 -9.80 -7.36
N TYR A 258 11.65 -8.54 -7.13
CA TYR A 258 12.28 -7.39 -7.77
C TYR A 258 12.79 -6.38 -6.74
N ARG A 259 13.75 -5.57 -7.14
CA ARG A 259 14.26 -4.43 -6.33
C ARG A 259 13.18 -3.39 -6.08
N CYS A 260 12.27 -3.21 -7.02
CA CYS A 260 11.18 -2.21 -6.98
C CYS A 260 10.09 -2.56 -8.01
N THR A 261 8.93 -1.90 -7.92
CA THR A 261 7.80 -2.10 -8.85
C THR A 261 8.12 -1.74 -10.31
N LYS A 262 9.21 -1.01 -10.56
CA LYS A 262 9.67 -0.68 -11.92
C LYS A 262 10.60 -1.74 -12.51
N GLN A 263 10.91 -2.79 -11.74
CA GLN A 263 11.72 -3.93 -12.13
C GLN A 263 13.14 -3.57 -12.61
N VAL A 264 13.69 -2.48 -12.07
CA VAL A 264 15.05 -2.03 -12.38
C VAL A 264 16.06 -3.12 -12.02
N GLY A 265 16.92 -3.48 -12.98
CA GLY A 265 17.92 -4.53 -12.80
C GLY A 265 17.39 -5.96 -12.91
N GLY A 266 16.13 -6.14 -13.33
CA GLY A 266 15.51 -7.45 -13.55
C GLY A 266 15.11 -8.20 -12.27
N SER A 267 14.74 -9.47 -12.43
CA SER A 267 14.38 -10.37 -11.33
C SER A 267 15.58 -10.73 -10.47
N LEU A 268 15.34 -10.86 -9.17
CA LEU A 268 16.28 -11.36 -8.17
C LEU A 268 16.08 -12.86 -7.87
N GLY A 269 15.13 -13.48 -8.52
CA GLY A 269 14.69 -14.85 -8.33
C GLY A 269 13.20 -14.93 -8.00
N ASN A 270 12.74 -16.12 -7.64
CA ASN A 270 11.33 -16.37 -7.37
C ASN A 270 11.16 -16.95 -5.96
N ILE A 271 10.18 -16.46 -5.22
CA ILE A 271 9.90 -16.85 -3.83
C ILE A 271 9.60 -18.34 -3.67
N ASN A 272 9.17 -19.01 -4.75
CA ASN A 272 8.84 -20.44 -4.75
C ASN A 272 10.05 -21.34 -5.09
N THR A 273 11.19 -20.77 -5.46
CA THR A 273 12.37 -21.52 -5.88
C THR A 273 13.63 -21.03 -5.17
N VAL A 274 14.35 -20.12 -5.80
CA VAL A 274 15.59 -19.57 -5.28
C VAL A 274 15.68 -18.09 -5.62
N TRP A 275 16.25 -17.32 -4.72
CA TRP A 275 16.54 -15.90 -4.92
C TRP A 275 17.92 -15.53 -4.41
N GLN A 276 18.40 -14.40 -4.88
CA GLN A 276 19.65 -13.81 -4.40
C GLN A 276 19.47 -12.33 -4.17
N LEU A 277 19.49 -11.92 -2.90
CA LEU A 277 19.40 -10.50 -2.55
C LEU A 277 20.72 -9.79 -2.84
N PRO A 278 20.67 -8.61 -3.48
CA PRO A 278 21.88 -7.85 -3.80
C PRO A 278 22.52 -7.27 -2.54
N THR A 279 23.83 -7.09 -2.63
CA THR A 279 24.66 -6.44 -1.60
C THR A 279 25.08 -5.04 -2.00
N THR A 280 24.79 -4.62 -3.25
CA THR A 280 25.19 -3.33 -3.81
C THR A 280 23.99 -2.52 -4.28
N ASN A 281 24.11 -1.21 -4.20
CA ASN A 281 23.14 -0.27 -4.74
C ASN A 281 23.05 -0.41 -6.27
N ILE A 282 21.94 0.09 -6.85
CA ILE A 282 21.72 0.07 -8.29
C ILE A 282 21.58 1.48 -8.86
N THR A 283 22.06 1.68 -10.09
CA THR A 283 21.74 2.88 -10.85
C THR A 283 20.39 2.69 -11.55
N CYS A 284 19.44 3.59 -11.31
CA CYS A 284 18.14 3.56 -11.96
C CYS A 284 18.29 3.86 -13.46
N ASP A 285 17.87 2.93 -14.30
CA ASP A 285 17.96 3.01 -15.78
C ASP A 285 16.60 3.31 -16.45
N THR A 286 15.53 3.36 -15.68
CA THR A 286 14.18 3.54 -16.22
C THR A 286 13.75 5.00 -16.30
N ASP A 287 13.02 5.33 -17.40
CA ASP A 287 12.30 6.60 -17.55
C ASP A 287 10.92 6.60 -16.90
N LYS A 288 10.48 5.46 -16.33
CA LYS A 288 9.19 5.36 -15.65
C LYS A 288 9.19 6.19 -14.36
N ASP A 289 8.06 6.79 -14.07
CA ASP A 289 7.87 7.55 -12.84
C ASP A 289 7.94 6.63 -11.61
N CYS A 290 8.77 6.97 -10.65
CA CYS A 290 8.87 6.31 -9.35
C CYS A 290 7.77 6.88 -8.43
N ALA A 291 6.51 6.68 -8.84
CA ALA A 291 5.34 7.28 -8.18
C ALA A 291 4.72 6.38 -7.09
N CYS A 292 5.30 5.22 -6.83
CA CYS A 292 4.92 4.42 -5.67
C CYS A 292 5.33 5.16 -4.39
N LYS A 293 4.39 5.28 -3.46
CA LYS A 293 4.57 5.92 -2.14
C LYS A 293 5.90 5.51 -1.50
N LEU A 294 6.15 4.23 -1.40
CA LEU A 294 7.30 3.68 -0.70
C LEU A 294 8.60 3.77 -1.49
N GLU A 295 8.54 3.74 -2.82
CA GLU A 295 9.73 3.82 -3.66
C GLU A 295 10.29 5.23 -3.77
N THR A 296 9.43 6.25 -3.70
CA THR A 296 9.86 7.64 -3.78
C THR A 296 10.76 8.03 -2.61
N ILE A 297 10.52 7.46 -1.44
CA ILE A 297 11.20 7.83 -0.18
C ILE A 297 12.43 6.99 0.15
N ILE A 298 12.71 5.87 -0.52
CA ILE A 298 13.94 5.12 -0.26
C ILE A 298 15.17 5.92 -0.65
N SER A 299 16.28 5.69 0.06
CA SER A 299 17.49 6.48 -0.11
C SER A 299 18.07 6.38 -1.53
N LYS A 300 18.39 7.53 -2.11
CA LYS A 300 18.97 7.66 -3.45
C LYS A 300 19.71 8.98 -3.62
N TRP A 301 20.70 8.97 -4.50
CA TRP A 301 21.54 10.14 -4.78
C TRP A 301 22.02 10.19 -6.22
N LYS A 302 22.44 11.37 -6.65
CA LYS A 302 23.01 11.63 -7.97
C LYS A 302 24.44 12.12 -7.85
#